data_265230065be87cc680aa6f52a14ab051
#
_entry.id   265230065be87cc680aa6f52a14ab051
#
_cell.length_a   1.000
_cell.length_b   1.000
_cell.length_c   1.000
_cell.angle_alpha   90.00
_cell.angle_beta   90.00
_cell.angle_gamma   90.00
#
_symmetry.space_group_name_H-M   'P 1'
#
loop_
_entity.id
_entity.type
_entity.pdbx_description
1 polymer ?
#
loop_
_entity_poly.entity_id
_entity_poly.type
_entity_poly.pdbx_seq_one_letter_code
_entity_poly.pdbx_strand_id
1 'polypeptide(L)'
;MKRSATYLLGVLLLLAAGSCSVQKKCKAPQLDMPAEIVAGQSDTLTLSDRKWWEVYTDTTLCRLIGRTLDRNRNMLSAEARIRQLEELYRVSKAARLPSLGGLAAADYETNDYYGEAHKGDAEFDVKATLSWEADLWGNLRWAKRKGAAEYLASVEAARAMQMTLVAEVATAYFCLLYTSDA
;
A
#
# COMPACT_ATOMS: atom_id res chain seq x y z
N MET A 1 -53.15 17.25 -7.96
CA MET A 1 -52.05 16.92 -8.92
C MET A 1 -50.66 17.30 -8.41
N LYS A 2 -50.39 18.43 -7.75
CA LYS A 2 -49.03 18.79 -7.24
C LYS A 2 -48.52 17.86 -6.13
N ARG A 3 -49.36 17.39 -5.20
CA ARG A 3 -48.97 16.50 -4.08
C ARG A 3 -48.58 15.09 -4.54
N SER A 4 -49.26 14.55 -5.55
CA SER A 4 -48.94 13.23 -6.11
C SER A 4 -47.60 13.22 -6.83
N ALA A 5 -47.22 14.31 -7.51
CA ALA A 5 -45.92 14.48 -8.16
C ALA A 5 -44.74 14.52 -7.13
N THR A 6 -45.00 15.17 -5.97
CA THR A 6 -43.97 15.23 -4.90
C THR A 6 -43.73 13.85 -4.26
N TYR A 7 -44.78 13.06 -4.05
CA TYR A 7 -44.62 11.69 -3.55
C TYR A 7 -43.96 10.77 -4.55
N LEU A 8 -44.24 10.88 -5.85
CA LEU A 8 -43.58 10.13 -6.92
C LEU A 8 -42.09 10.47 -7.01
N LEU A 9 -41.75 11.75 -6.91
CA LEU A 9 -40.35 12.19 -6.89
C LEU A 9 -39.59 11.66 -5.66
N GLY A 10 -40.24 11.67 -4.48
CA GLY A 10 -39.66 11.11 -3.25
C GLY A 10 -39.41 9.61 -3.33
N VAL A 11 -40.33 8.84 -3.87
CA VAL A 11 -40.17 7.39 -4.08
C VAL A 11 -39.09 7.08 -5.11
N LEU A 12 -38.97 7.86 -6.19
CA LEU A 12 -37.95 7.73 -7.20
C LEU A 12 -36.54 8.00 -6.62
N LEU A 13 -36.42 9.01 -5.75
CA LEU A 13 -35.16 9.32 -5.03
C LEU A 13 -34.79 8.22 -4.04
N LEU A 14 -35.74 7.63 -3.33
CA LEU A 14 -35.51 6.50 -2.41
C LEU A 14 -35.09 5.23 -3.15
N LEU A 15 -35.66 4.96 -4.33
CA LEU A 15 -35.25 3.82 -5.18
C LEU A 15 -33.87 4.00 -5.78
N ALA A 16 -33.47 5.23 -6.14
CA ALA A 16 -32.12 5.54 -6.61
C ALA A 16 -31.06 5.39 -5.52
N ALA A 17 -31.38 5.68 -4.25
CA ALA A 17 -30.48 5.52 -3.12
C ALA A 17 -30.19 4.04 -2.77
N GLY A 18 -31.13 3.12 -3.07
CA GLY A 18 -30.96 1.67 -2.82
C GLY A 18 -30.06 0.93 -3.84
N SER A 19 -29.75 1.56 -4.98
CA SER A 19 -29.02 0.92 -6.09
C SER A 19 -27.50 0.84 -5.91
N CYS A 20 -26.92 1.46 -4.88
CA CYS A 20 -25.45 1.63 -4.76
C CYS A 20 -24.70 0.49 -4.04
N SER A 21 -25.31 -0.68 -3.83
CA SER A 21 -24.68 -1.77 -3.08
C SER A 21 -24.29 -2.98 -3.95
N VAL A 22 -23.68 -2.76 -5.12
CA VAL A 22 -23.20 -3.87 -5.99
C VAL A 22 -21.74 -4.19 -5.75
N GLN A 23 -21.29 -4.30 -4.51
CA GLN A 23 -19.93 -4.74 -4.26
C GLN A 23 -19.93 -6.16 -3.70
N LYS A 24 -19.91 -7.14 -4.62
CA LYS A 24 -19.64 -8.54 -4.26
C LYS A 24 -18.25 -8.59 -3.63
N LYS A 25 -18.18 -9.02 -2.38
CA LYS A 25 -16.89 -9.41 -1.77
C LYS A 25 -16.29 -10.50 -2.65
N CYS A 26 -15.13 -10.24 -3.21
CA CYS A 26 -14.37 -11.26 -3.91
C CYS A 26 -14.07 -12.37 -2.90
N LYS A 27 -14.69 -13.55 -3.08
CA LYS A 27 -14.32 -14.72 -2.30
C LYS A 27 -13.08 -15.32 -2.97
N ALA A 28 -12.08 -15.65 -2.16
CA ALA A 28 -10.96 -16.44 -2.68
C ALA A 28 -11.50 -17.69 -3.36
N PRO A 29 -11.00 -18.03 -4.55
CA PRO A 29 -11.41 -19.27 -5.22
C PRO A 29 -11.08 -20.44 -4.28
N GLN A 30 -12.08 -21.28 -4.01
CA GLN A 30 -11.82 -22.55 -3.33
C GLN A 30 -11.18 -23.46 -4.37
N LEU A 31 -9.88 -23.69 -4.22
CA LEU A 31 -9.17 -24.70 -4.99
C LEU A 31 -9.63 -26.06 -4.47
N ASP A 32 -10.24 -26.85 -5.34
CA ASP A 32 -10.60 -28.24 -5.07
C ASP A 32 -9.28 -29.05 -5.10
N MET A 33 -8.62 -29.12 -3.95
CA MET A 33 -7.37 -29.87 -3.82
C MET A 33 -7.65 -31.32 -3.50
N PRO A 34 -6.96 -32.27 -4.16
CA PRO A 34 -7.11 -33.69 -3.86
C PRO A 34 -6.93 -33.96 -2.36
N ALA A 35 -7.80 -34.83 -1.81
CA ALA A 35 -7.82 -35.14 -0.39
C ALA A 35 -6.46 -35.68 0.14
N GLU A 36 -5.67 -36.30 -0.73
CA GLU A 36 -4.32 -36.80 -0.42
C GLU A 36 -3.35 -35.67 -0.07
N ILE A 37 -3.45 -34.50 -0.74
CA ILE A 37 -2.62 -33.34 -0.44
C ILE A 37 -3.05 -32.71 0.89
N VAL A 38 -4.36 -32.73 1.18
CA VAL A 38 -4.92 -32.20 2.44
C VAL A 38 -4.64 -33.14 3.60
N ALA A 39 -4.68 -34.46 3.39
CA ALA A 39 -4.42 -35.47 4.43
C ALA A 39 -2.93 -35.59 4.81
N GLY A 40 -2.01 -35.19 3.91
CA GLY A 40 -0.57 -35.12 4.19
C GLY A 40 -0.16 -33.93 5.08
N GLN A 41 -1.08 -33.02 5.38
CA GLN A 41 -0.83 -31.82 6.21
C GLN A 41 -1.09 -32.05 7.70
N SER A 42 -0.85 -33.24 8.24
CA SER A 42 -0.88 -33.44 9.68
C SER A 42 0.32 -32.81 10.42
N ASP A 43 1.36 -32.41 9.69
CA ASP A 43 2.44 -31.57 10.20
C ASP A 43 2.09 -30.09 9.95
N THR A 44 1.66 -29.39 10.98
CA THR A 44 1.18 -28.01 10.92
C THR A 44 2.27 -26.99 10.53
N LEU A 45 3.50 -27.42 10.32
CA LEU A 45 4.64 -26.61 9.89
C LEU A 45 5.04 -27.00 8.47
N THR A 46 4.65 -26.20 7.48
CA THR A 46 5.19 -26.32 6.14
C THR A 46 6.66 -25.90 6.11
N LEU A 47 7.42 -26.39 5.12
CA LEU A 47 8.83 -25.95 4.93
C LEU A 47 8.96 -24.42 4.83
N SER A 48 7.91 -23.74 4.36
CA SER A 48 7.87 -22.27 4.29
C SER A 48 7.75 -21.59 5.67
N ASP A 49 7.28 -22.30 6.69
CA ASP A 49 7.17 -21.77 8.06
C ASP A 49 8.45 -21.99 8.87
N ARG A 50 9.32 -22.91 8.41
CA ARG A 50 10.63 -23.15 9.04
C ARG A 50 11.61 -22.05 8.65
N LYS A 51 12.36 -21.59 9.62
CA LYS A 51 13.43 -20.64 9.39
C LYS A 51 14.57 -21.33 8.66
N TRP A 52 15.15 -20.71 7.65
CA TRP A 52 16.19 -21.31 6.83
C TRP A 52 17.40 -21.84 7.64
N TRP A 53 17.73 -21.20 8.78
CA TRP A 53 18.80 -21.65 9.68
C TRP A 53 18.45 -22.89 10.52
N GLU A 54 17.21 -23.32 10.52
CA GLU A 54 16.76 -24.58 11.11
C GLU A 54 16.89 -25.73 10.09
N VAL A 55 16.90 -25.39 8.80
CA VAL A 55 17.03 -26.35 7.68
C VAL A 55 18.50 -26.61 7.35
N TYR A 56 19.32 -25.58 7.33
CA TYR A 56 20.73 -25.68 7.00
C TYR A 56 21.59 -25.62 8.26
N THR A 57 22.37 -26.70 8.54
CA THR A 57 23.22 -26.83 9.73
C THR A 57 24.68 -26.48 9.47
N ASP A 58 25.09 -26.38 8.20
CA ASP A 58 26.47 -26.01 7.82
C ASP A 58 26.73 -24.54 8.14
N THR A 59 27.71 -24.30 9.01
CA THR A 59 28.05 -22.95 9.49
C THR A 59 28.61 -22.05 8.38
N THR A 60 29.29 -22.62 7.38
CA THR A 60 29.84 -21.88 6.24
C THR A 60 28.69 -21.41 5.33
N LEU A 61 27.77 -22.33 5.01
CA LEU A 61 26.58 -22.02 4.24
C LEU A 61 25.73 -20.98 4.93
N CYS A 62 25.45 -21.13 6.23
CA CYS A 62 24.67 -20.17 7.01
C CYS A 62 25.31 -18.76 6.98
N ARG A 63 26.63 -18.67 7.09
CA ARG A 63 27.36 -17.40 7.00
C ARG A 63 27.24 -16.77 5.61
N LEU A 64 27.33 -17.57 4.54
CA LEU A 64 27.16 -17.08 3.16
C LEU A 64 25.74 -16.58 2.90
N ILE A 65 24.74 -17.32 3.35
CA ILE A 65 23.33 -16.91 3.25
C ILE A 65 23.12 -15.58 3.99
N GLY A 66 23.53 -15.48 5.25
CA GLY A 66 23.40 -14.26 6.05
C GLY A 66 24.04 -13.06 5.34
N ARG A 67 25.29 -13.21 4.86
CA ARG A 67 26.00 -12.15 4.13
C ARG A 67 25.30 -11.76 2.82
N THR A 68 24.68 -12.73 2.13
CA THR A 68 23.91 -12.46 0.91
C THR A 68 22.67 -11.66 1.24
N LEU A 69 21.89 -12.06 2.24
CA LEU A 69 20.66 -11.35 2.64
C LEU A 69 20.96 -9.91 3.07
N ASP A 70 22.02 -9.69 3.84
CA ASP A 70 22.40 -8.37 4.34
C ASP A 70 22.92 -7.42 3.25
N ARG A 71 23.55 -7.96 2.19
CA ARG A 71 24.25 -7.14 1.19
C ARG A 71 23.62 -7.19 -0.19
N ASN A 72 22.62 -8.00 -0.41
CA ASN A 72 21.96 -8.11 -1.71
C ASN A 72 21.16 -6.85 -2.01
N ARG A 73 21.45 -6.22 -3.15
CA ARG A 73 20.82 -4.98 -3.56
C ARG A 73 19.32 -5.14 -3.82
N ASN A 74 18.88 -6.32 -4.26
CA ASN A 74 17.49 -6.60 -4.47
C ASN A 74 16.71 -6.64 -3.14
N MET A 75 17.32 -7.18 -2.06
CA MET A 75 16.73 -7.13 -0.72
C MET A 75 16.59 -5.70 -0.21
N LEU A 76 17.64 -4.88 -0.35
CA LEU A 76 17.60 -3.46 0.02
C LEU A 76 16.52 -2.69 -0.77
N SER A 77 16.37 -3.00 -2.06
CA SER A 77 15.31 -2.44 -2.90
C SER A 77 13.92 -2.89 -2.46
N ALA A 78 13.76 -4.16 -2.07
CA ALA A 78 12.50 -4.69 -1.55
C ALA A 78 12.11 -4.00 -0.23
N GLU A 79 13.05 -3.79 0.68
CA GLU A 79 12.81 -3.04 1.93
C GLU A 79 12.39 -1.58 1.65
N ALA A 80 13.06 -0.91 0.72
CA ALA A 80 12.69 0.45 0.32
C ALA A 80 11.27 0.48 -0.28
N ARG A 81 10.90 -0.55 -1.06
CA ARG A 81 9.56 -0.70 -1.61
C ARG A 81 8.50 -0.90 -0.54
N ILE A 82 8.78 -1.71 0.48
CA ILE A 82 7.89 -1.90 1.63
C ILE A 82 7.62 -0.56 2.31
N ARG A 83 8.68 0.21 2.63
CA ARG A 83 8.56 1.53 3.25
C ARG A 83 7.76 2.50 2.38
N GLN A 84 8.01 2.52 1.06
CA GLN A 84 7.24 3.33 0.12
C GLN A 84 5.75 3.01 0.16
N LEU A 85 5.37 1.73 0.13
CA LEU A 85 3.97 1.31 0.14
C LEU A 85 3.31 1.52 1.51
N GLU A 86 4.07 1.41 2.59
CA GLU A 86 3.59 1.79 3.92
C GLU A 86 3.21 3.27 3.98
N GLU A 87 4.07 4.17 3.46
CA GLU A 87 3.77 5.60 3.43
C GLU A 87 2.59 5.93 2.51
N LEU A 88 2.47 5.27 1.36
CA LEU A 88 1.30 5.42 0.49
C LEU A 88 0.00 4.94 1.17
N TYR A 89 0.08 3.87 1.97
CA TYR A 89 -1.03 3.46 2.81
C TYR A 89 -1.38 4.52 3.85
N ARG A 90 -0.39 5.14 4.50
CA ARG A 90 -0.59 6.24 5.46
C ARG A 90 -1.26 7.44 4.79
N VAL A 91 -0.83 7.81 3.58
CA VAL A 91 -1.47 8.88 2.78
C VAL A 91 -2.94 8.55 2.50
N SER A 92 -3.24 7.33 2.05
CA SER A 92 -4.64 6.91 1.79
C SER A 92 -5.50 6.87 3.06
N LYS A 93 -4.89 6.65 4.22
CA LYS A 93 -5.55 6.74 5.52
C LYS A 93 -5.82 8.20 5.90
N ALA A 94 -4.84 9.09 5.68
CA ALA A 94 -4.92 10.51 5.98
C ALA A 94 -5.96 11.24 5.11
N ALA A 95 -6.14 10.82 3.86
CA ALA A 95 -7.14 11.39 2.94
C ALA A 95 -8.59 11.33 3.44
N ARG A 96 -8.88 10.53 4.47
CA ARG A 96 -10.19 10.44 5.12
C ARG A 96 -10.38 11.43 6.26
N LEU A 97 -9.33 12.11 6.66
CA LEU A 97 -9.33 13.09 7.74
C LEU A 97 -9.50 14.50 7.18
N PRO A 98 -10.04 15.44 7.96
CA PRO A 98 -10.01 16.84 7.58
C PRO A 98 -8.58 17.33 7.37
N SER A 99 -8.35 18.09 6.31
CA SER A 99 -7.08 18.76 6.04
C SER A 99 -7.18 20.24 6.42
N LEU A 100 -6.17 20.73 7.11
CA LEU A 100 -6.01 22.14 7.47
C LEU A 100 -4.86 22.71 6.64
N GLY A 101 -5.15 23.71 5.84
CA GLY A 101 -4.18 24.48 5.08
C GLY A 101 -4.03 25.90 5.65
N GLY A 102 -2.84 26.46 5.56
CA GLY A 102 -2.57 27.86 5.87
C GLY A 102 -1.81 28.51 4.72
N LEU A 103 -2.17 29.72 4.35
CA LEU A 103 -1.45 30.57 3.41
C LEU A 103 -1.17 31.91 4.09
N ALA A 104 0.08 32.36 4.01
CA ALA A 104 0.46 33.72 4.32
C ALA A 104 1.18 34.28 3.09
N ALA A 105 0.67 35.35 2.54
CA ALA A 105 1.27 36.06 1.42
C ALA A 105 1.49 37.51 1.78
N ALA A 106 2.54 38.09 1.25
CA ALA A 106 2.83 39.52 1.34
C ALA A 106 3.17 40.01 -0.07
N ASP A 107 2.36 40.89 -0.57
CA ASP A 107 2.53 41.49 -1.88
C ASP A 107 2.81 42.99 -1.72
N TYR A 108 3.71 43.49 -2.55
CA TYR A 108 4.00 44.91 -2.61
C TYR A 108 3.84 45.37 -4.06
N GLU A 109 2.82 46.19 -4.30
CA GLU A 109 2.50 46.67 -5.63
C GLU A 109 2.87 48.16 -5.73
N THR A 110 3.67 48.48 -6.75
CA THR A 110 3.99 49.90 -7.12
C THR A 110 3.24 50.21 -8.40
N ASN A 111 2.22 51.06 -8.32
CA ASN A 111 1.51 51.53 -9.48
C ASN A 111 2.08 52.87 -9.98
N ASP A 112 2.73 52.85 -11.13
CA ASP A 112 3.13 54.03 -11.91
C ASP A 112 1.99 54.48 -12.83
N TYR A 113 1.03 55.23 -12.30
CA TYR A 113 0.10 55.92 -13.17
C TYR A 113 0.69 57.24 -13.64
N TYR A 114 0.61 57.52 -14.95
CA TYR A 114 1.07 58.73 -15.59
C TYR A 114 0.61 59.97 -14.81
N GLY A 115 1.55 60.65 -14.08
CA GLY A 115 1.33 61.95 -13.49
C GLY A 115 1.04 61.98 -11.98
N GLU A 116 0.98 60.84 -11.30
CA GLU A 116 0.83 60.79 -9.84
C GLU A 116 2.08 60.23 -9.14
N ALA A 117 2.34 60.70 -7.91
CA ALA A 117 3.46 60.24 -7.12
C ALA A 117 3.34 58.75 -6.84
N HIS A 118 4.47 58.01 -6.94
CA HIS A 118 4.60 56.58 -6.62
C HIS A 118 3.92 56.29 -5.26
N LYS A 119 2.80 55.57 -5.29
CA LYS A 119 2.20 54.98 -4.11
C LYS A 119 2.48 53.49 -4.14
N GLY A 120 3.31 53.05 -3.20
CA GLY A 120 3.44 51.62 -2.94
C GLY A 120 2.41 51.19 -1.89
N ASP A 121 1.61 50.17 -2.24
CA ASP A 121 0.70 49.54 -1.29
C ASP A 121 1.27 48.15 -0.93
N ALA A 122 1.37 47.89 0.38
CA ALA A 122 1.74 46.60 0.92
C ALA A 122 0.45 45.86 1.35
N GLU A 123 0.19 44.72 0.75
CA GLU A 123 -0.93 43.84 1.13
C GLU A 123 -0.42 42.60 1.85
N PHE A 124 -1.01 42.31 2.99
CA PHE A 124 -0.74 41.09 3.75
C PHE A 124 -1.99 40.24 3.79
N ASP A 125 -1.88 39.02 3.27
CA ASP A 125 -2.99 38.08 3.18
C ASP A 125 -2.68 36.84 4.06
N VAL A 126 -3.54 36.56 5.01
CA VAL A 126 -3.44 35.36 5.86
C VAL A 126 -4.74 34.59 5.76
N LYS A 127 -4.66 33.39 5.21
CA LYS A 127 -5.84 32.51 5.02
C LYS A 127 -5.61 31.17 5.73
N ALA A 128 -6.63 30.69 6.46
CA ALA A 128 -6.70 29.34 6.96
C ALA A 128 -7.88 28.64 6.23
N THR A 129 -7.61 27.46 5.70
CA THR A 129 -8.62 26.66 4.99
C THR A 129 -8.75 25.30 5.66
N LEU A 130 -10.01 24.90 5.94
CA LEU A 130 -10.34 23.55 6.39
C LEU A 130 -11.12 22.87 5.28
N SER A 131 -10.63 21.72 4.80
CA SER A 131 -11.34 20.92 3.81
C SER A 131 -11.50 19.48 4.27
N TRP A 132 -12.66 18.93 4.02
CA TRP A 132 -12.98 17.55 4.34
C TRP A 132 -13.97 16.98 3.32
N GLU A 133 -13.71 15.75 2.86
CA GLU A 133 -14.58 15.05 1.93
C GLU A 133 -15.37 13.95 2.65
N ALA A 134 -16.70 14.04 2.62
CA ALA A 134 -17.58 13.01 3.15
C ALA A 134 -17.60 11.80 2.19
N ASP A 135 -17.08 10.66 2.63
CA ASP A 135 -16.99 9.43 1.83
C ASP A 135 -18.32 8.68 1.76
N LEU A 136 -19.32 9.29 1.11
CA LEU A 136 -20.67 8.74 0.99
C LEU A 136 -20.70 7.43 0.19
N TRP A 137 -19.92 7.35 -0.89
CA TRP A 137 -19.86 6.19 -1.79
C TRP A 137 -18.75 5.20 -1.42
N GLY A 138 -17.95 5.49 -0.42
CA GLY A 138 -16.91 4.59 0.07
C GLY A 138 -15.63 4.56 -0.77
N ASN A 139 -15.40 5.54 -1.63
CA ASN A 139 -14.20 5.63 -2.46
C ASN A 139 -12.92 5.69 -1.61
N LEU A 140 -12.88 6.59 -0.63
CA LEU A 140 -11.74 6.73 0.28
C LEU A 140 -11.53 5.49 1.16
N ARG A 141 -12.63 4.83 1.57
CA ARG A 141 -12.55 3.55 2.30
C ARG A 141 -11.92 2.45 1.45
N TRP A 142 -12.26 2.39 0.16
CA TRP A 142 -11.69 1.43 -0.77
C TRP A 142 -10.23 1.74 -1.10
N ALA A 143 -9.89 3.00 -1.32
CA ALA A 143 -8.50 3.45 -1.51
C ALA A 143 -7.60 3.04 -0.33
N LYS A 144 -8.09 3.22 0.92
CA LYS A 144 -7.38 2.75 2.12
C LYS A 144 -7.20 1.23 2.13
N ARG A 145 -8.24 0.45 1.79
CA ARG A 145 -8.16 -1.02 1.75
C ARG A 145 -7.19 -1.51 0.68
N LYS A 146 -7.22 -0.87 -0.50
CA LYS A 146 -6.27 -1.11 -1.58
C LYS A 146 -4.83 -0.87 -1.11
N GLY A 147 -4.55 0.30 -0.53
CA GLY A 147 -3.22 0.62 -0.02
C GLY A 147 -2.72 -0.37 1.05
N ALA A 148 -3.61 -0.83 1.94
CA ALA A 148 -3.28 -1.85 2.92
C ALA A 148 -2.93 -3.19 2.26
N ALA A 149 -3.68 -3.61 1.25
CA ALA A 149 -3.42 -4.84 0.52
C ALA A 149 -2.10 -4.78 -0.27
N GLU A 150 -1.80 -3.64 -0.91
CA GLU A 150 -0.54 -3.42 -1.63
C GLU A 150 0.68 -3.44 -0.69
N TYR A 151 0.55 -2.84 0.50
CA TYR A 151 1.58 -2.91 1.53
C TYR A 151 1.83 -4.36 1.97
N LEU A 152 0.78 -5.11 2.33
CA LEU A 152 0.92 -6.51 2.72
C LEU A 152 1.49 -7.38 1.59
N ALA A 153 1.06 -7.17 0.35
CA ALA A 153 1.60 -7.88 -0.81
C ALA A 153 3.10 -7.62 -0.98
N SER A 154 3.59 -6.41 -0.70
CA SER A 154 5.03 -6.11 -0.78
C SER A 154 5.84 -6.83 0.30
N VAL A 155 5.29 -7.00 1.50
CA VAL A 155 5.92 -7.77 2.59
C VAL A 155 6.06 -9.24 2.18
N GLU A 156 5.01 -9.84 1.63
CA GLU A 156 5.05 -11.23 1.18
C GLU A 156 5.98 -11.42 -0.05
N ALA A 157 6.03 -10.44 -0.95
CA ALA A 157 6.97 -10.45 -2.07
C ALA A 157 8.44 -10.41 -1.60
N ALA A 158 8.75 -9.64 -0.56
CA ALA A 158 10.09 -9.61 0.03
C ALA A 158 10.44 -10.96 0.70
N ARG A 159 9.47 -11.61 1.37
CA ARG A 159 9.67 -12.96 1.93
C ARG A 159 9.94 -13.98 0.83
N ALA A 160 9.18 -13.95 -0.27
CA ALA A 160 9.41 -14.83 -1.41
C ALA A 160 10.81 -14.62 -2.02
N MET A 161 11.23 -13.37 -2.18
CA MET A 161 12.59 -13.02 -2.64
C MET A 161 13.66 -13.56 -1.70
N GLN A 162 13.49 -13.42 -0.39
CA GLN A 162 14.40 -13.97 0.61
C GLN A 162 14.55 -15.50 0.46
N MET A 163 13.44 -16.21 0.30
CA MET A 163 13.46 -17.66 0.09
C MET A 163 14.20 -18.05 -1.20
N THR A 164 13.97 -17.34 -2.28
CA THR A 164 14.67 -17.56 -3.56
C THR A 164 16.16 -17.37 -3.40
N LEU A 165 16.62 -16.28 -2.77
CA LEU A 165 18.05 -16.01 -2.55
C LEU A 165 18.69 -17.09 -1.67
N VAL A 166 18.02 -17.54 -0.63
CA VAL A 166 18.51 -18.64 0.23
C VAL A 166 18.69 -19.92 -0.60
N ALA A 167 17.72 -20.27 -1.43
CA ALA A 167 17.78 -21.45 -2.28
C ALA A 167 18.89 -21.35 -3.34
N GLU A 168 19.08 -20.17 -3.95
CA GLU A 168 20.15 -19.93 -4.93
C GLU A 168 21.55 -20.08 -4.31
N VAL A 169 21.77 -19.48 -3.13
CA VAL A 169 23.05 -19.59 -2.42
C VAL A 169 23.32 -21.05 -2.03
N ALA A 170 22.32 -21.76 -1.50
CA ALA A 170 22.46 -23.16 -1.12
C ALA A 170 22.78 -24.03 -2.34
N THR A 171 22.06 -23.83 -3.44
CA THR A 171 22.31 -24.57 -4.70
C THR A 171 23.73 -24.34 -5.23
N ALA A 172 24.16 -23.07 -5.26
CA ALA A 172 25.53 -22.74 -5.72
C ALA A 172 26.58 -23.34 -4.80
N TYR A 173 26.39 -23.31 -3.50
CA TYR A 173 27.32 -23.88 -2.52
C TYR A 173 27.48 -25.39 -2.69
N PHE A 174 26.39 -26.14 -2.76
CA PHE A 174 26.41 -27.58 -2.97
C PHE A 174 26.95 -27.97 -4.35
N CYS A 175 26.62 -27.19 -5.38
CA CYS A 175 27.20 -27.41 -6.72
C CYS A 175 28.72 -27.29 -6.71
N LEU A 176 29.28 -26.29 -6.02
CA LEU A 176 30.75 -26.13 -5.90
C LEU A 176 31.39 -27.25 -5.11
N LEU A 177 30.79 -27.67 -4.00
CA LEU A 177 31.28 -28.82 -3.22
C LEU A 177 31.33 -30.09 -4.09
N TYR A 178 30.28 -30.40 -4.81
CA TYR A 178 30.18 -31.56 -5.65
C TYR A 178 31.22 -31.56 -6.79
N THR A 179 31.51 -30.40 -7.37
CA THR A 179 32.50 -30.27 -8.44
C THR A 179 33.93 -30.23 -7.95
N SER A 180 34.18 -29.87 -6.66
CA SER A 180 35.53 -29.86 -6.11
C SER A 180 35.99 -31.25 -5.65
N ASP A 181 35.07 -32.16 -5.39
CA ASP A 181 35.35 -33.54 -4.97
C ASP A 181 35.42 -34.53 -6.17
N ALA A 182 35.18 -34.07 -7.40
CA ALA A 182 35.28 -34.83 -8.64
C ALA A 182 36.62 -34.61 -9.35
#